data_91749253044fcd5d56a0a5c4e443a07c
#
_entry.id   91749253044fcd5d56a0a5c4e443a07c
#
_cell.length_a   1.000
_cell.length_b   1.000
_cell.length_c   1.000
_cell.angle_alpha   90.00
_cell.angle_beta   90.00
_cell.angle_gamma   90.00
#
_symmetry.space_group_name_H-M   'P 1'
#
loop_
_entity.id
_entity.type
_entity.pdbx_description
1 polymer ?
#
loop_
_entity_poly.entity_id
_entity_poly.type
_entity_poly.pdbx_seq_one_letter_code
_entity_poly.pdbx_strand_id
1 'polypeptide(L)'
;MCACRFPPLPPGEAADATPFMPQYKDLEPAATYVSVTTPSPAPSPSVETVTIGAVGDIMLMTTQIANAKTGEGYDFSRSFSHVQGLFKSVDIMCANLELPLAGKQAGYTQPRPEAPEPSEDNPLPERPFQTFNGPDELAANLFGAGMDVLCTANNHSLDRGSAGLYRTVGVLREAGVLQTGTYLSEQDRAQPRIIDVNGMRIGFLAYTSSLNKRDFELSREERGYAVGRLNDFEVIQEEINMYRKAGAEFIVVFAHWGTEKSHSPDGSQLSLAAALAAAGADAIIGSHPHVVQPIQWIEAERGGTRLNVPVVYSLGNFISNMNGFALNCGLYVQLTISRSERGRPVVTDVGYLPLYCFKQKAGGATVHQALPCYQDMSGYAGALNRDTLLEAAKARELVIGVLGRQSARVLDESGG
;
A
#
# COMPACT_ATOMS: atom_id res chain seq x y z
N MET A 1 -10.60 7.99 51.87
CA MET A 1 -11.64 7.06 51.37
C MET A 1 -12.82 7.94 50.92
N CYS A 2 -12.96 8.13 49.66
CA CYS A 2 -14.18 8.69 49.04
C CYS A 2 -14.29 8.03 47.65
N ALA A 3 -15.13 7.00 47.61
CA ALA A 3 -15.41 6.24 46.38
C ALA A 3 -16.42 7.02 45.55
N CYS A 4 -16.03 7.60 44.45
CA CYS A 4 -16.96 8.08 43.44
C CYS A 4 -17.57 6.89 42.72
N ARG A 5 -18.79 6.51 43.08
CA ARG A 5 -19.61 5.57 42.34
C ARG A 5 -20.21 6.31 41.14
N PHE A 6 -19.94 5.81 39.95
CA PHE A 6 -20.69 6.19 38.75
C PHE A 6 -22.12 5.62 38.87
N PRO A 7 -23.15 6.36 38.48
CA PRO A 7 -24.50 5.83 38.42
C PRO A 7 -24.60 4.71 37.37
N PRO A 8 -25.43 3.66 37.58
CA PRO A 8 -25.67 2.64 36.60
C PRO A 8 -26.35 3.24 35.36
N LEU A 9 -25.87 2.85 34.17
CA LEU A 9 -26.55 3.13 32.90
C LEU A 9 -27.97 2.54 32.94
N PRO A 10 -28.99 3.22 32.39
CA PRO A 10 -30.33 2.66 32.28
C PRO A 10 -30.30 1.38 31.47
N PRO A 11 -31.21 0.41 31.74
CA PRO A 11 -31.35 -0.78 30.91
C PRO A 11 -31.91 -0.35 29.55
N GLY A 12 -31.02 -0.07 28.62
CA GLY A 12 -31.31 0.02 27.20
C GLY A 12 -31.41 -1.42 26.68
N GLU A 13 -32.47 -1.68 25.93
CA GLU A 13 -32.75 -2.90 25.22
C GLU A 13 -31.45 -3.50 24.65
N ALA A 14 -31.22 -4.78 24.94
CA ALA A 14 -30.20 -5.55 24.29
C ALA A 14 -30.50 -5.54 22.78
N ALA A 15 -29.90 -4.56 22.08
CA ALA A 15 -29.83 -4.65 20.64
C ALA A 15 -29.07 -5.95 20.36
N ASP A 16 -29.75 -6.84 19.66
CA ASP A 16 -29.26 -8.11 19.20
C ASP A 16 -27.88 -7.90 18.56
N ALA A 17 -26.84 -8.09 19.35
CA ALA A 17 -25.47 -8.07 18.89
C ALA A 17 -25.21 -9.41 18.18
N THR A 18 -25.92 -9.64 17.09
CA THR A 18 -25.48 -10.61 16.10
C THR A 18 -24.10 -10.13 15.62
N PRO A 19 -23.05 -10.91 15.82
CA PRO A 19 -21.75 -10.55 15.33
C PRO A 19 -21.85 -10.36 13.81
N PHE A 20 -21.41 -9.20 13.33
CA PHE A 20 -21.40 -8.76 11.94
C PHE A 20 -20.55 -9.66 11.01
N MET A 21 -20.31 -10.90 11.36
CA MET A 21 -19.30 -11.78 10.80
C MET A 21 -19.72 -12.78 9.72
N PRO A 22 -20.99 -13.12 9.46
CA PRO A 22 -21.25 -14.20 8.51
C PRO A 22 -21.02 -13.81 7.04
N GLN A 23 -21.24 -12.56 6.69
CA GLN A 23 -21.39 -12.15 5.27
C GLN A 23 -20.10 -12.20 4.44
N TYR A 24 -18.91 -12.06 5.07
CA TYR A 24 -17.65 -12.00 4.33
C TYR A 24 -16.79 -13.27 4.44
N LYS A 25 -17.05 -14.14 5.43
CA LYS A 25 -16.41 -15.47 5.50
C LYS A 25 -16.94 -16.44 4.45
N ASP A 26 -18.19 -16.24 4.01
CA ASP A 26 -18.84 -17.09 3.02
C ASP A 26 -18.73 -16.57 1.58
N LEU A 27 -17.94 -15.50 1.36
CA LEU A 27 -17.61 -15.07 0.00
C LEU A 27 -16.79 -16.18 -0.66
N GLU A 28 -17.34 -16.75 -1.71
CA GLU A 28 -16.57 -17.63 -2.61
C GLU A 28 -15.23 -16.98 -2.93
N PRO A 29 -14.11 -17.72 -2.90
CA PRO A 29 -12.82 -17.16 -3.29
C PRO A 29 -12.97 -16.56 -4.69
N ALA A 30 -12.78 -15.24 -4.79
CA ALA A 30 -12.84 -14.55 -6.07
C ALA A 30 -11.93 -15.27 -7.07
N ALA A 31 -12.41 -15.40 -8.30
CA ALA A 31 -11.64 -16.04 -9.36
C ALA A 31 -10.20 -15.52 -9.35
N THR A 32 -9.25 -16.41 -9.21
CA THR A 32 -7.84 -16.16 -8.94
C THR A 32 -7.11 -15.50 -10.11
N TYR A 33 -7.82 -15.23 -11.20
CA TYR A 33 -7.24 -14.70 -12.44
C TYR A 33 -8.05 -13.50 -12.91
N VAL A 34 -7.43 -12.33 -12.91
CA VAL A 34 -7.89 -11.22 -13.72
C VAL A 34 -7.17 -11.34 -15.06
N SER A 35 -7.88 -11.79 -16.10
CA SER A 35 -7.35 -11.78 -17.46
C SER A 35 -7.63 -10.42 -18.08
N VAL A 36 -6.63 -9.56 -18.11
CA VAL A 36 -6.70 -8.30 -18.84
C VAL A 36 -6.25 -8.57 -20.27
N THR A 37 -7.20 -8.85 -21.18
CA THR A 37 -6.91 -8.95 -22.60
C THR A 37 -6.92 -7.56 -23.21
N THR A 38 -5.75 -6.99 -23.47
CA THR A 38 -5.62 -5.87 -24.41
C THR A 38 -5.70 -6.38 -25.83
N PRO A 39 -6.45 -5.75 -26.75
CA PRO A 39 -6.48 -6.14 -28.16
C PRO A 39 -5.10 -5.91 -28.77
N SER A 40 -4.44 -7.01 -29.20
CA SER A 40 -3.11 -6.99 -29.80
C SER A 40 -3.13 -6.39 -31.21
N PRO A 41 -2.27 -5.42 -31.53
CA PRO A 41 -1.88 -5.16 -32.92
C PRO A 41 -0.97 -6.29 -33.41
N ALA A 42 -1.01 -6.62 -34.70
CA ALA A 42 -0.28 -7.72 -35.34
C ALA A 42 1.24 -7.69 -35.09
N PRO A 43 1.89 -8.85 -34.94
CA PRO A 43 3.20 -8.97 -34.30
C PRO A 43 4.36 -8.57 -35.21
N SER A 44 5.08 -7.54 -34.79
CA SER A 44 6.56 -7.58 -34.87
C SER A 44 7.07 -8.45 -33.72
N PRO A 45 8.29 -9.04 -33.75
CA PRO A 45 8.83 -9.75 -32.60
C PRO A 45 9.16 -8.74 -31.50
N SER A 46 8.13 -8.29 -30.81
CA SER A 46 8.25 -7.44 -29.64
C SER A 46 8.67 -8.31 -28.48
N VAL A 47 9.78 -7.97 -27.84
CA VAL A 47 10.12 -8.52 -26.52
C VAL A 47 8.89 -8.32 -25.64
N GLU A 48 8.29 -9.44 -25.18
CA GLU A 48 7.15 -9.37 -24.25
C GLU A 48 7.59 -8.55 -23.03
N THR A 49 6.95 -7.41 -22.84
CA THR A 49 7.29 -6.46 -21.75
C THR A 49 6.06 -6.21 -20.91
N VAL A 50 6.25 -6.18 -19.60
CA VAL A 50 5.24 -5.81 -18.61
C VAL A 50 5.78 -4.66 -17.77
N THR A 51 4.95 -3.66 -17.54
CA THR A 51 5.26 -2.53 -16.67
C THR A 51 4.42 -2.59 -15.39
N ILE A 52 5.08 -2.48 -14.23
CA ILE A 52 4.42 -2.42 -12.93
C ILE A 52 4.71 -1.06 -12.30
N GLY A 53 3.67 -0.27 -12.06
CA GLY A 53 3.73 0.95 -11.29
C GLY A 53 3.45 0.69 -9.81
N ALA A 54 4.10 1.43 -8.92
CA ALA A 54 3.80 1.39 -7.50
C ALA A 54 3.91 2.77 -6.84
N VAL A 55 2.99 3.05 -5.92
CA VAL A 55 3.03 4.21 -5.01
C VAL A 55 2.91 3.74 -3.56
N GLY A 56 3.26 4.63 -2.62
CA GLY A 56 3.36 4.30 -1.21
C GLY A 56 2.04 4.26 -0.44
N ASP A 57 2.10 4.74 0.79
CA ASP A 57 1.05 4.54 1.79
C ASP A 57 -0.16 5.43 1.52
N ILE A 58 -1.33 4.81 1.46
CA ILE A 58 -2.64 5.45 1.38
C ILE A 58 -3.23 5.45 2.79
N MET A 59 -3.30 6.62 3.39
CA MET A 59 -3.84 6.83 4.74
C MET A 59 -4.88 7.94 4.71
N LEU A 60 -6.04 7.72 5.32
CA LEU A 60 -7.05 8.76 5.49
C LEU A 60 -7.16 9.19 6.94
N MET A 61 -6.89 10.45 7.19
CA MET A 61 -7.12 11.10 8.47
C MET A 61 -8.46 11.84 8.48
N THR A 62 -8.91 12.23 9.65
CA THR A 62 -10.21 12.86 9.89
C THR A 62 -10.56 13.98 8.91
N THR A 63 -9.60 14.89 8.65
CA THR A 63 -9.82 16.03 7.74
C THR A 63 -9.99 15.61 6.29
N GLN A 64 -9.28 14.57 5.83
CA GLN A 64 -9.41 14.05 4.47
C GLN A 64 -10.80 13.42 4.28
N ILE A 65 -11.27 12.62 5.24
CA ILE A 65 -12.59 12.01 5.20
C ILE A 65 -13.68 13.10 5.25
N ALA A 66 -13.55 14.07 6.16
CA ALA A 66 -14.51 15.16 6.27
C ALA A 66 -14.62 16.01 4.99
N ASN A 67 -13.49 16.24 4.32
CA ASN A 67 -13.43 17.03 3.09
C ASN A 67 -13.84 16.27 1.82
N ALA A 68 -13.80 14.94 1.86
CA ALA A 68 -14.29 14.09 0.77
C ALA A 68 -15.81 13.87 0.83
N LYS A 69 -16.47 14.31 1.90
CA LYS A 69 -17.91 14.10 2.07
C LYS A 69 -18.71 14.82 0.99
N THR A 70 -19.59 14.08 0.35
CA THR A 70 -20.61 14.56 -0.60
C THR A 70 -22.00 14.52 0.05
N GLY A 71 -23.11 14.68 -0.71
CA GLY A 71 -24.46 14.65 -0.15
C GLY A 71 -24.74 13.38 0.66
N GLU A 72 -24.59 12.21 0.06
CA GLU A 72 -24.92 10.92 0.70
C GLU A 72 -23.71 10.00 0.94
N GLY A 73 -22.52 10.34 0.41
CA GLY A 73 -21.32 9.48 0.46
C GLY A 73 -20.03 10.27 0.49
N TYR A 74 -18.99 9.70 -0.10
CA TYR A 74 -17.65 10.27 -0.14
C TYR A 74 -17.07 10.18 -1.56
N ASP A 75 -16.29 11.19 -1.96
CA ASP A 75 -15.56 11.23 -3.23
C ASP A 75 -14.11 11.65 -3.01
N PHE A 76 -13.21 10.73 -3.26
CA PHE A 76 -11.75 10.92 -3.19
C PHE A 76 -11.11 11.08 -4.57
N SER A 77 -11.88 11.09 -5.67
CA SER A 77 -11.36 11.09 -7.04
C SER A 77 -10.42 12.27 -7.31
N ARG A 78 -10.70 13.43 -6.71
CA ARG A 78 -9.85 14.62 -6.80
C ARG A 78 -8.44 14.40 -6.26
N SER A 79 -8.26 13.52 -5.27
CA SER A 79 -6.94 13.21 -4.69
C SER A 79 -5.99 12.59 -5.70
N PHE A 80 -6.53 11.98 -6.75
CA PHE A 80 -5.79 11.22 -7.75
C PHE A 80 -5.74 11.92 -9.12
N SER A 81 -6.36 13.10 -9.28
CA SER A 81 -6.57 13.75 -10.57
C SER A 81 -5.29 14.02 -11.37
N HIS A 82 -4.17 14.33 -10.70
CA HIS A 82 -2.89 14.62 -11.36
C HIS A 82 -2.05 13.36 -11.65
N VAL A 83 -2.43 12.20 -11.12
CA VAL A 83 -1.67 10.94 -11.27
C VAL A 83 -2.40 9.87 -12.09
N GLN A 84 -3.68 10.06 -12.42
CA GLN A 84 -4.47 9.08 -13.18
C GLN A 84 -3.83 8.71 -14.53
N GLY A 85 -3.28 9.69 -15.26
CA GLY A 85 -2.58 9.44 -16.52
C GLY A 85 -1.38 8.53 -16.31
N LEU A 86 -0.59 8.80 -15.28
CA LEU A 86 0.57 7.99 -14.90
C LEU A 86 0.17 6.56 -14.50
N PHE A 87 -0.92 6.40 -13.73
CA PHE A 87 -1.40 5.08 -13.30
C PHE A 87 -1.89 4.24 -14.47
N LYS A 88 -2.59 4.85 -15.42
CA LYS A 88 -3.12 4.18 -16.62
C LYS A 88 -2.07 3.95 -17.72
N SER A 89 -0.85 4.45 -17.55
CA SER A 89 0.25 4.25 -18.50
C SER A 89 1.04 2.97 -18.27
N VAL A 90 0.78 2.24 -17.20
CA VAL A 90 1.41 0.95 -16.87
C VAL A 90 0.40 -0.19 -16.97
N ASP A 91 0.91 -1.41 -17.11
CA ASP A 91 0.06 -2.60 -17.23
C ASP A 91 -0.58 -3.00 -15.90
N ILE A 92 0.12 -2.77 -14.77
CA ILE A 92 -0.37 -3.08 -13.42
C ILE A 92 0.04 -1.95 -12.47
N MET A 93 -0.91 -1.40 -11.72
CA MET A 93 -0.66 -0.34 -10.74
C MET A 93 -0.93 -0.82 -9.32
N CYS A 94 0.03 -0.56 -8.39
CA CYS A 94 0.02 -1.08 -7.02
C CYS A 94 0.16 0.03 -5.97
N ALA A 95 -0.40 -0.20 -4.76
CA ALA A 95 -0.17 0.65 -3.58
C ALA A 95 -0.34 -0.13 -2.27
N ASN A 96 0.09 0.48 -1.14
CA ASN A 96 -0.23 0.02 0.20
C ASN A 96 -1.45 0.76 0.74
N LEU A 97 -2.54 0.04 1.02
CA LEU A 97 -3.72 0.58 1.70
C LEU A 97 -3.54 0.44 3.21
N GLU A 98 -3.10 1.51 3.85
CA GLU A 98 -2.72 1.51 5.28
C GLU A 98 -3.88 1.96 6.18
N LEU A 99 -5.05 1.44 5.91
CA LEU A 99 -6.24 1.60 6.74
C LEU A 99 -7.28 0.54 6.38
N PRO A 100 -8.12 0.09 7.33
CA PRO A 100 -9.27 -0.74 7.01
C PRO A 100 -10.41 0.07 6.39
N LEU A 101 -11.27 -0.63 5.64
CA LEU A 101 -12.58 -0.18 5.16
C LEU A 101 -13.67 -0.94 5.93
N ALA A 102 -13.75 -0.66 7.24
CA ALA A 102 -14.60 -1.38 8.17
C ALA A 102 -16.04 -0.84 8.26
N GLY A 103 -16.37 0.16 7.42
CA GLY A 103 -17.69 0.76 7.33
C GLY A 103 -17.96 1.83 8.40
N LYS A 104 -19.07 2.55 8.21
CA LYS A 104 -19.46 3.68 9.06
C LYS A 104 -19.75 3.28 10.50
N GLN A 105 -20.33 2.08 10.72
CA GLN A 105 -20.71 1.61 12.06
C GLN A 105 -19.48 1.36 12.95
N ALA A 106 -18.34 1.00 12.37
CA ALA A 106 -17.07 0.86 13.09
C ALA A 106 -16.42 2.21 13.46
N GLY A 107 -17.03 3.33 13.05
CA GLY A 107 -16.51 4.68 13.25
C GLY A 107 -15.32 4.97 12.35
N TYR A 108 -15.39 6.02 11.54
CA TYR A 108 -14.26 6.46 10.72
C TYR A 108 -13.11 7.00 11.58
N THR A 109 -11.94 7.17 10.99
CA THR A 109 -10.75 7.74 11.64
C THR A 109 -11.11 8.98 12.46
N GLN A 110 -10.76 8.97 13.74
CA GLN A 110 -10.94 10.08 14.66
C GLN A 110 -9.60 10.77 14.93
N PRO A 111 -9.61 12.02 15.43
CA PRO A 111 -8.38 12.64 15.91
C PRO A 111 -7.72 11.74 16.96
N ARG A 112 -6.40 11.67 16.94
CA ARG A 112 -5.66 10.95 17.98
C ARG A 112 -5.91 11.64 19.33
N PRO A 113 -6.29 10.91 20.39
CA PRO A 113 -6.40 11.47 21.71
C PRO A 113 -5.09 12.15 22.13
N GLU A 114 -5.18 13.30 22.78
CA GLU A 114 -4.00 13.91 23.41
C GLU A 114 -3.45 12.95 24.45
N ALA A 115 -2.13 12.85 24.53
CA ALA A 115 -1.51 12.10 25.61
C ALA A 115 -1.84 12.83 26.92
N PRO A 116 -2.20 12.12 27.99
CA PRO A 116 -2.34 12.74 29.29
C PRO A 116 -1.00 13.41 29.67
N GLU A 117 -1.10 14.51 30.44
CA GLU A 117 0.08 15.18 30.96
C GLU A 117 0.91 14.20 31.82
N PRO A 118 2.25 14.28 31.77
CA PRO A 118 3.10 13.49 32.63
C PRO A 118 2.74 13.72 34.11
N SER A 119 2.69 12.65 34.90
CA SER A 119 2.47 12.69 36.35
C SER A 119 3.61 11.99 37.06
N GLU A 120 3.71 12.17 38.40
CA GLU A 120 4.71 11.46 39.21
C GLU A 120 4.59 9.93 39.10
N ASP A 121 3.35 9.42 38.98
CA ASP A 121 3.06 7.99 38.85
C ASP A 121 3.22 7.47 37.41
N ASN A 122 3.14 8.35 36.41
CA ASN A 122 3.31 8.02 34.99
C ASN A 122 4.00 9.17 34.24
N PRO A 123 5.32 9.32 34.37
CA PRO A 123 6.08 10.44 33.81
C PRO A 123 6.07 10.47 32.26
N LEU A 124 5.89 9.32 31.60
CA LEU A 124 5.83 9.19 30.15
C LEU A 124 4.70 8.22 29.76
N PRO A 125 3.43 8.69 29.83
CA PRO A 125 2.31 7.83 29.45
C PRO A 125 2.43 7.39 27.99
N GLU A 126 2.29 6.08 27.73
CA GLU A 126 2.30 5.55 26.37
C GLU A 126 1.11 6.14 25.59
N ARG A 127 1.42 6.81 24.48
CA ARG A 127 0.35 7.30 23.59
C ARG A 127 -0.25 6.10 22.83
N PRO A 128 -1.57 5.94 22.85
CA PRO A 128 -2.20 4.92 22.04
C PRO A 128 -1.86 5.15 20.55
N PHE A 129 -1.68 4.07 19.79
CA PHE A 129 -1.53 4.18 18.34
C PHE A 129 -2.76 4.86 17.73
N GLN A 130 -2.55 5.69 16.69
CA GLN A 130 -3.65 6.17 15.87
C GLN A 130 -4.34 4.97 15.23
N THR A 131 -5.66 4.91 15.27
CA THR A 131 -6.45 3.90 14.59
C THR A 131 -7.22 4.52 13.43
N PHE A 132 -7.17 3.83 12.29
CA PHE A 132 -7.79 4.30 11.05
C PHE A 132 -9.05 3.52 10.70
N ASN A 133 -9.89 4.11 9.89
CA ASN A 133 -10.99 3.49 9.16
C ASN A 133 -11.49 4.46 8.11
N GLY A 134 -11.55 4.04 6.85
CA GLY A 134 -12.00 4.86 5.73
C GLY A 134 -13.39 4.48 5.23
N PRO A 135 -14.02 5.38 4.45
CA PRO A 135 -15.23 5.08 3.69
C PRO A 135 -14.95 4.10 2.54
N ASP A 136 -15.93 3.26 2.22
CA ASP A 136 -15.84 2.23 1.19
C ASP A 136 -15.63 2.79 -0.21
N GLU A 137 -16.16 3.99 -0.46
CA GLU A 137 -16.01 4.70 -1.73
C GLU A 137 -14.55 4.93 -2.13
N LEU A 138 -13.63 4.90 -1.17
CA LEU A 138 -12.20 4.96 -1.46
C LEU A 138 -11.75 3.82 -2.38
N ALA A 139 -12.27 2.59 -2.19
CA ALA A 139 -11.92 1.44 -3.02
C ALA A 139 -12.31 1.68 -4.49
N ALA A 140 -13.55 2.10 -4.73
CA ALA A 140 -14.04 2.42 -6.08
C ALA A 140 -13.29 3.60 -6.71
N ASN A 141 -12.93 4.63 -5.92
CA ASN A 141 -12.17 5.78 -6.42
C ASN A 141 -10.73 5.39 -6.79
N LEU A 142 -10.09 4.51 -6.03
CA LEU A 142 -8.75 3.98 -6.35
C LEU A 142 -8.79 3.13 -7.63
N PHE A 143 -9.75 2.21 -7.74
CA PHE A 143 -9.95 1.43 -8.96
C PHE A 143 -10.19 2.32 -10.17
N GLY A 144 -11.08 3.31 -10.07
CA GLY A 144 -11.36 4.29 -11.14
C GLY A 144 -10.14 5.15 -11.51
N ALA A 145 -9.21 5.36 -10.57
CA ALA A 145 -7.94 6.04 -10.84
C ALA A 145 -6.93 5.15 -11.58
N GLY A 146 -7.15 3.85 -11.66
CA GLY A 146 -6.27 2.88 -12.33
C GLY A 146 -5.47 2.01 -11.37
N MET A 147 -5.92 1.85 -10.12
CA MET A 147 -5.26 0.97 -9.14
C MET A 147 -5.74 -0.46 -9.31
N ASP A 148 -4.83 -1.39 -9.60
CA ASP A 148 -5.13 -2.81 -9.85
C ASP A 148 -4.89 -3.67 -8.62
N VAL A 149 -3.81 -3.40 -7.85
CA VAL A 149 -3.38 -4.21 -6.70
C VAL A 149 -3.25 -3.35 -5.46
N LEU A 150 -3.90 -3.77 -4.37
CA LEU A 150 -3.75 -3.15 -3.06
C LEU A 150 -3.20 -4.15 -2.04
N CYS A 151 -2.07 -3.76 -1.41
CA CYS A 151 -1.50 -4.46 -0.28
C CYS A 151 -2.18 -4.01 0.98
N THR A 152 -2.61 -4.96 1.82
CA THR A 152 -3.34 -4.70 3.06
C THR A 152 -2.63 -5.29 4.29
N ALA A 153 -1.49 -5.98 4.12
CA ALA A 153 -0.65 -6.40 5.23
C ALA A 153 0.20 -5.24 5.72
N ASN A 154 -0.26 -4.55 6.75
CA ASN A 154 0.43 -3.44 7.40
C ASN A 154 0.08 -3.39 8.90
N ASN A 155 0.70 -2.48 9.65
CA ASN A 155 0.51 -2.34 11.09
C ASN A 155 -0.90 -1.85 11.47
N HIS A 156 -1.68 -1.30 10.52
CA HIS A 156 -3.06 -0.84 10.68
C HIS A 156 -4.13 -1.82 10.20
N SER A 157 -3.75 -3.00 9.73
CA SER A 157 -4.68 -4.03 9.24
C SER A 157 -5.78 -4.42 10.24
N LEU A 158 -5.47 -4.33 11.55
CA LEU A 158 -6.37 -4.69 12.66
C LEU A 158 -6.94 -3.50 13.43
N ASP A 159 -6.90 -2.30 12.90
CA ASP A 159 -7.40 -1.09 13.59
C ASP A 159 -8.91 -1.14 13.91
N ARG A 160 -9.64 -2.03 13.27
CA ARG A 160 -11.06 -2.35 13.53
C ARG A 160 -11.29 -3.84 13.74
N GLY A 161 -10.28 -4.52 14.33
CA GLY A 161 -10.32 -5.95 14.64
C GLY A 161 -10.37 -6.85 13.41
N SER A 162 -10.55 -8.16 13.63
CA SER A 162 -10.66 -9.14 12.54
C SER A 162 -11.89 -8.88 11.66
N ALA A 163 -13.00 -8.43 12.24
CA ALA A 163 -14.19 -8.05 11.47
C ALA A 163 -13.94 -6.94 10.47
N GLY A 164 -13.19 -5.89 10.88
CA GLY A 164 -12.79 -4.79 10.01
C GLY A 164 -11.85 -5.24 8.90
N LEU A 165 -10.90 -6.14 9.21
CA LEU A 165 -10.01 -6.74 8.24
C LEU A 165 -10.79 -7.52 7.17
N TYR A 166 -11.68 -8.43 7.59
CA TYR A 166 -12.47 -9.24 6.66
C TYR A 166 -13.38 -8.39 5.78
N ARG A 167 -14.01 -7.36 6.38
CA ARG A 167 -14.82 -6.43 5.61
C ARG A 167 -13.99 -5.69 4.56
N THR A 168 -12.78 -5.25 4.90
CA THR A 168 -11.88 -4.58 3.96
C THR A 168 -11.58 -5.45 2.74
N VAL A 169 -11.29 -6.74 2.95
CA VAL A 169 -11.09 -7.70 1.85
C VAL A 169 -12.33 -7.78 0.94
N GLY A 170 -13.53 -7.85 1.53
CA GLY A 170 -14.80 -7.88 0.79
C GLY A 170 -14.99 -6.62 -0.06
N VAL A 171 -14.86 -5.43 0.55
CA VAL A 171 -15.02 -4.14 -0.14
C VAL A 171 -14.06 -3.99 -1.33
N LEU A 172 -12.80 -4.39 -1.18
CA LEU A 172 -11.82 -4.31 -2.26
C LEU A 172 -12.14 -5.26 -3.41
N ARG A 173 -12.59 -6.48 -3.10
CA ARG A 173 -13.04 -7.46 -4.12
C ARG A 173 -14.28 -6.97 -4.86
N GLU A 174 -15.26 -6.42 -4.16
CA GLU A 174 -16.45 -5.82 -4.78
C GLU A 174 -16.11 -4.64 -5.69
N ALA A 175 -15.08 -3.87 -5.34
CA ALA A 175 -14.58 -2.78 -6.19
C ALA A 175 -13.76 -3.25 -7.41
N GLY A 176 -13.44 -4.55 -7.52
CA GLY A 176 -12.65 -5.12 -8.61
C GLY A 176 -11.14 -5.01 -8.42
N VAL A 177 -10.67 -4.65 -7.23
CA VAL A 177 -9.23 -4.53 -6.91
C VAL A 177 -8.69 -5.87 -6.43
N LEU A 178 -7.57 -6.32 -6.99
CA LEU A 178 -6.84 -7.48 -6.47
C LEU A 178 -6.19 -7.11 -5.12
N GLN A 179 -6.63 -7.75 -4.06
CA GLN A 179 -6.13 -7.51 -2.71
C GLN A 179 -5.19 -8.64 -2.29
N THR A 180 -4.08 -8.30 -1.63
CA THR A 180 -3.10 -9.26 -1.10
C THR A 180 -2.61 -8.87 0.30
N GLY A 181 -2.21 -9.87 1.09
CA GLY A 181 -1.59 -9.70 2.40
C GLY A 181 -2.53 -9.87 3.58
N THR A 182 -3.87 -9.78 3.38
CA THR A 182 -4.87 -10.17 4.38
C THR A 182 -5.87 -11.14 3.78
N TYR A 183 -6.39 -12.08 4.58
CA TYR A 183 -7.12 -13.23 4.07
C TYR A 183 -8.30 -13.58 4.97
N LEU A 184 -9.37 -14.13 4.35
CA LEU A 184 -10.62 -14.49 5.03
C LEU A 184 -10.54 -15.87 5.74
N SER A 185 -9.67 -16.76 5.24
CA SER A 185 -9.48 -18.12 5.74
C SER A 185 -8.15 -18.69 5.26
N GLU A 186 -7.75 -19.87 5.74
CA GLU A 186 -6.60 -20.61 5.22
C GLU A 186 -6.77 -20.94 3.73
N GLN A 187 -7.98 -21.32 3.31
CA GLN A 187 -8.28 -21.60 1.90
C GLN A 187 -8.12 -20.36 1.03
N ASP A 188 -8.54 -19.18 1.53
CA ASP A 188 -8.35 -17.92 0.83
C ASP A 188 -6.86 -17.53 0.74
N ARG A 189 -6.09 -17.76 1.81
CA ARG A 189 -4.64 -17.54 1.82
C ARG A 189 -3.91 -18.46 0.84
N ALA A 190 -4.39 -19.69 0.70
CA ALA A 190 -3.85 -20.68 -0.25
C ALA A 190 -4.20 -20.38 -1.72
N GLN A 191 -4.99 -19.35 -2.02
CA GLN A 191 -5.28 -18.93 -3.39
C GLN A 191 -4.24 -17.89 -3.86
N PRO A 192 -3.39 -18.20 -4.86
CA PRO A 192 -2.39 -17.25 -5.34
C PRO A 192 -3.03 -16.01 -5.99
N ARG A 193 -2.53 -14.83 -5.66
CA ARG A 193 -2.91 -13.55 -6.28
C ARG A 193 -2.01 -13.34 -7.50
N ILE A 194 -2.49 -13.76 -8.67
CA ILE A 194 -1.74 -13.74 -9.93
C ILE A 194 -2.53 -12.94 -10.97
N ILE A 195 -1.87 -12.03 -11.68
CA ILE A 195 -2.37 -11.35 -12.87
C ILE A 195 -1.64 -11.92 -14.08
N ASP A 196 -2.39 -12.29 -15.10
CA ASP A 196 -1.85 -12.64 -16.40
C ASP A 196 -1.97 -11.42 -17.32
N VAL A 197 -0.83 -10.88 -17.74
CA VAL A 197 -0.76 -9.69 -18.56
C VAL A 197 0.37 -9.82 -19.58
N ASN A 198 0.08 -9.52 -20.84
CA ASN A 198 1.03 -9.61 -21.95
C ASN A 198 1.80 -10.95 -22.00
N GLY A 199 1.12 -12.08 -21.66
CA GLY A 199 1.71 -13.41 -21.65
C GLY A 199 2.66 -13.69 -20.48
N MET A 200 2.72 -12.82 -19.46
CA MET A 200 3.46 -13.04 -18.22
C MET A 200 2.51 -13.16 -17.02
N ARG A 201 2.77 -14.15 -16.17
CA ARG A 201 1.98 -14.42 -14.96
C ARG A 201 2.71 -13.85 -13.74
N ILE A 202 2.18 -12.71 -13.24
CA ILE A 202 2.78 -11.93 -12.14
C ILE A 202 2.05 -12.24 -10.84
N GLY A 203 2.77 -12.77 -9.85
CA GLY A 203 2.26 -13.05 -8.51
C GLY A 203 2.54 -11.90 -7.54
N PHE A 204 1.59 -11.62 -6.63
CA PHE A 204 1.67 -10.56 -5.64
C PHE A 204 1.51 -11.11 -4.23
N LEU A 205 2.50 -10.90 -3.38
CA LEU A 205 2.51 -11.26 -1.96
C LEU A 205 2.74 -10.00 -1.12
N ALA A 206 2.16 -9.94 0.08
CA ALA A 206 2.38 -8.82 0.98
C ALA A 206 2.48 -9.28 2.44
N TYR A 207 3.43 -8.69 3.16
CA TYR A 207 3.74 -9.05 4.55
C TYR A 207 4.05 -7.81 5.39
N THR A 208 3.76 -7.87 6.70
CA THR A 208 4.08 -6.82 7.66
C THR A 208 4.96 -7.31 8.81
N SER A 209 5.84 -6.46 9.30
CA SER A 209 6.65 -6.73 10.50
C SER A 209 5.90 -6.49 11.81
N SER A 210 4.79 -5.73 11.79
CA SER A 210 4.08 -5.32 12.99
C SER A 210 2.57 -5.28 12.76
N LEU A 211 1.80 -5.49 13.83
CA LEU A 211 0.36 -5.23 13.92
C LEU A 211 0.02 -4.25 15.05
N ASN A 212 0.94 -3.35 15.40
CA ASN A 212 0.75 -2.37 16.47
C ASN A 212 0.29 -3.02 17.80
N LYS A 213 0.84 -4.21 18.12
CA LYS A 213 0.47 -5.01 19.31
C LYS A 213 -1.01 -5.43 19.33
N ARG A 214 -1.69 -5.49 18.16
CA ARG A 214 -3.11 -5.84 18.06
C ARG A 214 -3.34 -7.32 17.72
N ASP A 215 -2.33 -8.18 17.88
CA ASP A 215 -2.44 -9.63 17.65
C ASP A 215 -3.57 -10.29 18.48
N PHE A 216 -3.97 -9.67 19.58
CA PHE A 216 -5.08 -10.13 20.43
C PHE A 216 -6.45 -10.00 19.74
N GLU A 217 -6.58 -9.19 18.72
CA GLU A 217 -7.80 -9.05 17.90
C GLU A 217 -8.09 -10.29 17.04
N LEU A 218 -7.10 -11.17 16.90
CA LEU A 218 -7.19 -12.42 16.16
C LEU A 218 -7.34 -13.60 17.12
N SER A 219 -8.25 -14.50 16.84
CA SER A 219 -8.32 -15.81 17.45
C SER A 219 -7.04 -16.61 17.17
N ARG A 220 -6.84 -17.72 17.87
CA ARG A 220 -5.67 -18.58 17.65
C ARG A 220 -5.59 -19.10 16.21
N GLU A 221 -6.72 -19.45 15.62
CA GLU A 221 -6.83 -19.92 14.24
C GLU A 221 -6.53 -18.79 13.25
N GLU A 222 -7.13 -17.61 13.44
CA GLU A 222 -6.94 -16.45 12.57
C GLU A 222 -5.49 -15.96 12.52
N ARG A 223 -4.73 -16.13 13.61
CA ARG A 223 -3.27 -15.79 13.59
C ARG A 223 -2.48 -16.62 12.58
N GLY A 224 -2.95 -17.81 12.22
CA GLY A 224 -2.32 -18.67 11.22
C GLY A 224 -2.49 -18.18 9.78
N TYR A 225 -3.57 -17.41 9.50
CA TYR A 225 -3.87 -17.05 8.11
C TYR A 225 -4.19 -15.59 7.85
N ALA A 226 -4.80 -14.86 8.81
CA ALA A 226 -5.47 -13.61 8.53
C ALA A 226 -4.57 -12.50 7.98
N VAL A 227 -3.29 -12.45 8.36
CA VAL A 227 -2.33 -11.42 7.90
C VAL A 227 -0.98 -12.06 7.56
N GLY A 228 -0.42 -11.70 6.41
CA GLY A 228 0.96 -12.05 6.05
C GLY A 228 1.98 -11.38 6.98
N ARG A 229 2.90 -12.17 7.57
CA ARG A 229 3.86 -11.72 8.58
C ARG A 229 5.29 -11.92 8.11
N LEU A 230 6.16 -10.88 8.24
CA LEU A 230 7.57 -10.94 7.88
C LEU A 230 8.42 -11.77 8.85
N ASN A 231 7.93 -12.02 10.06
CA ASN A 231 8.64 -12.85 11.05
C ASN A 231 8.39 -14.35 10.89
N ASP A 232 7.54 -14.76 9.92
CA ASP A 232 7.21 -16.16 9.64
C ASP A 232 7.82 -16.58 8.29
N PHE A 233 9.14 -16.70 8.29
CA PHE A 233 9.89 -16.88 7.04
C PHE A 233 9.64 -18.25 6.38
N GLU A 234 9.36 -19.29 7.15
CA GLU A 234 9.02 -20.61 6.64
C GLU A 234 7.72 -20.54 5.81
N VAL A 235 6.70 -19.86 6.33
CA VAL A 235 5.43 -19.63 5.61
C VAL A 235 5.66 -18.80 4.34
N ILE A 236 6.49 -17.76 4.40
CA ILE A 236 6.82 -16.96 3.21
C ILE A 236 7.44 -17.84 2.12
N GLN A 237 8.37 -18.71 2.50
CA GLN A 237 9.03 -19.61 1.55
C GLN A 237 8.03 -20.61 0.92
N GLU A 238 7.11 -21.14 1.74
CA GLU A 238 6.04 -22.04 1.26
C GLU A 238 5.09 -21.32 0.30
N GLU A 239 4.69 -20.09 0.60
CA GLU A 239 3.82 -19.29 -0.25
C GLU A 239 4.49 -18.93 -1.57
N ILE A 240 5.76 -18.52 -1.57
CA ILE A 240 6.52 -18.29 -2.81
C ILE A 240 6.56 -19.57 -3.67
N ASN A 241 6.82 -20.72 -3.05
CA ASN A 241 6.83 -22.01 -3.75
C ASN A 241 5.44 -22.37 -4.28
N MET A 242 4.38 -22.10 -3.53
CA MET A 242 2.98 -22.29 -3.95
C MET A 242 2.65 -21.44 -5.18
N TYR A 243 3.02 -20.16 -5.18
CA TYR A 243 2.84 -19.26 -6.33
C TYR A 243 3.58 -19.74 -7.56
N ARG A 244 4.84 -20.21 -7.41
CA ARG A 244 5.60 -20.81 -8.51
C ARG A 244 4.94 -22.08 -9.07
N LYS A 245 4.45 -22.96 -8.21
CA LYS A 245 3.69 -24.16 -8.61
C LYS A 245 2.38 -23.81 -9.31
N ALA A 246 1.73 -22.72 -8.90
CA ALA A 246 0.54 -22.18 -9.56
C ALA A 246 0.87 -21.48 -10.90
N GLY A 247 2.15 -21.39 -11.29
CA GLY A 247 2.62 -20.86 -12.56
C GLY A 247 2.96 -19.37 -12.54
N ALA A 248 3.15 -18.74 -11.38
CA ALA A 248 3.70 -17.39 -11.33
C ALA A 248 5.13 -17.38 -11.89
N GLU A 249 5.36 -16.62 -12.93
CA GLU A 249 6.66 -16.49 -13.58
C GLU A 249 7.50 -15.38 -12.95
N PHE A 250 6.84 -14.36 -12.40
CA PHE A 250 7.44 -13.24 -11.67
C PHE A 250 6.69 -13.02 -10.38
N ILE A 251 7.39 -12.76 -9.27
CA ILE A 251 6.78 -12.54 -7.95
C ILE A 251 7.24 -11.21 -7.38
N VAL A 252 6.27 -10.32 -7.14
CA VAL A 252 6.45 -9.07 -6.40
C VAL A 252 6.09 -9.30 -4.94
N VAL A 253 6.99 -8.96 -4.03
CA VAL A 253 6.74 -8.99 -2.59
C VAL A 253 6.66 -7.57 -2.05
N PHE A 254 5.52 -7.24 -1.45
CA PHE A 254 5.36 -6.00 -0.69
C PHE A 254 5.73 -6.25 0.76
N ALA A 255 6.57 -5.38 1.33
CA ALA A 255 7.07 -5.50 2.69
C ALA A 255 6.80 -4.21 3.47
N HIS A 256 5.91 -4.30 4.47
CA HIS A 256 5.59 -3.20 5.37
C HIS A 256 6.50 -3.31 6.62
N TRP A 257 7.60 -2.55 6.63
CA TRP A 257 8.74 -2.76 7.50
C TRP A 257 9.53 -1.49 7.83
N GLY A 258 10.52 -1.62 8.73
CA GLY A 258 11.49 -0.57 9.01
C GLY A 258 11.08 0.38 10.12
N THR A 259 11.77 1.49 10.20
CA THR A 259 11.58 2.52 11.23
C THR A 259 10.92 3.76 10.65
N GLU A 260 9.81 4.20 11.26
CA GLU A 260 9.11 5.43 10.84
C GLU A 260 10.06 6.63 10.79
N LYS A 261 9.90 7.46 9.74
CA LYS A 261 10.60 8.73 9.50
C LYS A 261 12.11 8.60 9.27
N SER A 262 12.63 7.38 9.08
CA SER A 262 14.01 7.14 8.71
C SER A 262 14.16 7.07 7.20
N HIS A 263 15.01 7.92 6.61
CA HIS A 263 15.37 7.86 5.19
C HIS A 263 16.39 6.76 4.85
N SER A 264 16.91 6.09 5.85
CA SER A 264 17.86 4.98 5.68
C SER A 264 17.22 3.67 6.12
N PRO A 265 17.33 2.60 5.33
CA PRO A 265 16.87 1.28 5.75
C PRO A 265 17.65 0.81 6.96
N ASP A 266 16.98 0.18 7.91
CA ASP A 266 17.62 -0.43 9.08
C ASP A 266 18.15 -1.84 8.77
N GLY A 267 18.91 -2.40 9.75
CA GLY A 267 19.53 -3.73 9.59
C GLY A 267 18.52 -4.85 9.38
N SER A 268 17.29 -4.72 9.92
CA SER A 268 16.22 -5.69 9.70
C SER A 268 15.73 -5.66 8.26
N GLN A 269 15.50 -4.46 7.71
CA GLN A 269 15.11 -4.30 6.30
C GLN A 269 16.15 -4.89 5.35
N LEU A 270 17.45 -4.63 5.60
CA LEU A 270 18.55 -5.16 4.78
C LEU A 270 18.58 -6.69 4.81
N SER A 271 18.46 -7.28 5.99
CA SER A 271 18.49 -8.74 6.18
C SER A 271 17.27 -9.43 5.56
N LEU A 272 16.07 -8.86 5.75
CA LEU A 272 14.83 -9.39 5.19
C LEU A 272 14.82 -9.26 3.66
N ALA A 273 15.32 -8.15 3.09
CA ALA A 273 15.43 -8.00 1.65
C ALA A 273 16.27 -9.12 1.02
N ALA A 274 17.44 -9.39 1.60
CA ALA A 274 18.30 -10.47 1.13
C ALA A 274 17.62 -11.84 1.25
N ALA A 275 16.94 -12.11 2.36
CA ALA A 275 16.22 -13.35 2.60
C ALA A 275 15.05 -13.55 1.61
N LEU A 276 14.21 -12.52 1.39
CA LEU A 276 13.09 -12.54 0.45
C LEU A 276 13.59 -12.76 -0.99
N ALA A 277 14.67 -12.07 -1.37
CA ALA A 277 15.26 -12.26 -2.69
C ALA A 277 15.79 -13.71 -2.88
N ALA A 278 16.46 -14.27 -1.88
CA ALA A 278 16.92 -15.67 -1.91
C ALA A 278 15.75 -16.65 -1.94
N ALA A 279 14.66 -16.36 -1.20
CA ALA A 279 13.45 -17.19 -1.16
C ALA A 279 12.71 -17.23 -2.52
N GLY A 280 12.87 -16.23 -3.38
CA GLY A 280 12.26 -16.26 -4.70
C GLY A 280 11.48 -15.00 -5.11
N ALA A 281 11.51 -13.92 -4.32
CA ALA A 281 10.97 -12.62 -4.75
C ALA A 281 11.79 -12.05 -5.91
N ASP A 282 11.17 -11.64 -6.99
CA ASP A 282 11.84 -11.08 -8.17
C ASP A 282 11.90 -9.54 -8.11
N ALA A 283 11.05 -8.92 -7.30
CA ALA A 283 11.10 -7.53 -6.91
C ALA A 283 10.54 -7.38 -5.49
N ILE A 284 11.07 -6.41 -4.72
CA ILE A 284 10.61 -6.11 -3.36
C ILE A 284 10.26 -4.63 -3.28
N ILE A 285 9.05 -4.33 -2.80
CA ILE A 285 8.53 -2.98 -2.67
C ILE A 285 8.14 -2.72 -1.21
N GLY A 286 8.82 -1.77 -0.58
CA GLY A 286 8.69 -1.44 0.83
C GLY A 286 7.76 -0.26 1.13
N SER A 287 7.16 -0.29 2.32
CA SER A 287 6.30 0.73 2.91
C SER A 287 6.49 0.79 4.43
N HIS A 288 5.78 1.65 5.15
CA HIS A 288 5.83 1.89 6.60
C HIS A 288 6.70 3.08 7.07
N PRO A 289 7.91 3.34 6.56
CA PRO A 289 8.70 4.48 7.07
C PRO A 289 8.02 5.85 6.86
N HIS A 290 6.99 5.95 6.03
CA HIS A 290 6.26 7.17 5.65
C HIS A 290 7.14 8.24 5.00
N VAL A 291 8.40 7.94 4.77
CA VAL A 291 9.36 8.74 4.00
C VAL A 291 10.04 7.84 2.99
N VAL A 292 10.49 8.43 1.89
CA VAL A 292 11.21 7.71 0.84
C VAL A 292 12.54 7.17 1.39
N GLN A 293 12.85 5.92 1.04
CA GLN A 293 14.15 5.29 1.28
C GLN A 293 14.79 4.86 -0.06
N PRO A 294 16.09 4.54 -0.09
CA PRO A 294 16.80 4.16 -1.31
C PRO A 294 16.17 3.03 -2.10
N ILE A 295 16.45 3.01 -3.41
CA ILE A 295 16.28 1.86 -4.30
C ILE A 295 17.65 1.20 -4.44
N GLN A 296 17.73 -0.11 -4.25
CA GLN A 296 18.96 -0.88 -4.41
C GLN A 296 18.71 -2.14 -5.24
N TRP A 297 19.73 -2.59 -5.96
CA TRP A 297 19.77 -3.89 -6.58
C TRP A 297 20.57 -4.83 -5.69
N ILE A 298 20.02 -5.98 -5.37
CA ILE A 298 20.71 -7.01 -4.58
C ILE A 298 20.89 -8.28 -5.42
N GLU A 299 22.05 -8.92 -5.28
CA GLU A 299 22.28 -10.21 -5.91
C GLU A 299 21.64 -11.32 -5.10
N ALA A 300 20.91 -12.21 -5.77
CA ALA A 300 20.39 -13.45 -5.20
C ALA A 300 20.82 -14.63 -6.05
N GLU A 301 21.18 -15.74 -5.41
CA GLU A 301 21.50 -16.99 -6.12
C GLU A 301 20.31 -17.95 -5.98
N ARG A 302 19.80 -18.44 -7.10
CA ARG A 302 18.68 -19.38 -7.15
C ARG A 302 18.96 -20.48 -8.19
N GLY A 303 19.08 -21.72 -7.71
CA GLY A 303 19.35 -22.85 -8.61
C GLY A 303 20.62 -22.69 -9.45
N GLY A 304 21.69 -22.14 -8.89
CA GLY A 304 22.95 -21.88 -9.56
C GLY A 304 22.94 -20.67 -10.53
N THR A 305 21.85 -19.88 -10.54
CA THR A 305 21.75 -18.66 -11.37
C THR A 305 21.79 -17.42 -10.47
N ARG A 306 22.69 -16.48 -10.78
CA ARG A 306 22.70 -15.15 -10.15
C ARG A 306 21.66 -14.26 -10.80
N LEU A 307 20.91 -13.55 -9.98
CA LEU A 307 19.82 -12.66 -10.35
C LEU A 307 19.98 -11.34 -9.62
N ASN A 308 19.71 -10.25 -10.30
CA ASN A 308 19.62 -8.93 -9.68
C ASN A 308 18.17 -8.66 -9.35
N VAL A 309 17.87 -8.43 -8.07
CA VAL A 309 16.54 -8.17 -7.56
C VAL A 309 16.46 -6.72 -7.11
N PRO A 310 15.58 -5.89 -7.69
CA PRO A 310 15.40 -4.53 -7.21
C PRO A 310 14.63 -4.53 -5.89
N VAL A 311 15.11 -3.71 -4.97
CA VAL A 311 14.49 -3.45 -3.67
C VAL A 311 14.23 -1.96 -3.54
N VAL A 312 12.97 -1.58 -3.49
CA VAL A 312 12.51 -0.25 -3.11
C VAL A 312 12.25 -0.30 -1.61
N TYR A 313 13.13 0.24 -0.78
CA TYR A 313 12.99 0.07 0.68
C TYR A 313 11.80 0.81 1.28
N SER A 314 11.43 1.97 0.75
CA SER A 314 10.18 2.66 1.08
C SER A 314 9.77 3.65 -0.02
N LEU A 315 8.50 3.57 -0.41
CA LEU A 315 7.88 4.53 -1.33
C LEU A 315 7.44 5.83 -0.63
N GLY A 316 7.51 5.91 0.71
CA GLY A 316 6.94 7.00 1.49
C GLY A 316 5.41 7.06 1.41
N ASN A 317 4.81 8.19 1.77
CA ASN A 317 3.37 8.38 1.68
C ASN A 317 2.94 8.74 0.25
N PHE A 318 1.87 8.12 -0.24
CA PHE A 318 1.20 8.56 -1.46
C PHE A 318 0.11 9.60 -1.15
N ILE A 319 -0.84 9.26 -0.29
CA ILE A 319 -1.88 10.17 0.21
C ILE A 319 -1.94 10.06 1.73
N SER A 320 -1.61 11.13 2.41
CA SER A 320 -1.72 11.22 3.87
C SER A 320 -1.95 12.67 4.33
N ASN A 321 -2.23 12.87 5.61
CA ASN A 321 -2.26 14.19 6.24
C ASN A 321 -1.30 14.25 7.43
N MET A 322 -0.19 13.53 7.35
CA MET A 322 0.86 13.60 8.36
C MET A 322 1.54 14.99 8.34
N ASN A 323 2.02 15.42 9.50
CA ASN A 323 2.71 16.70 9.63
C ASN A 323 4.21 16.54 9.40
N GLY A 324 4.74 17.29 8.45
CA GLY A 324 6.15 17.32 8.10
C GLY A 324 6.34 17.28 6.60
N PHE A 325 7.29 18.07 6.07
CA PHE A 325 7.51 18.18 4.63
C PHE A 325 7.88 16.82 4.01
N ALA A 326 8.84 16.11 4.60
CA ALA A 326 9.28 14.81 4.12
C ALA A 326 8.15 13.74 4.13
N LEU A 327 7.18 13.87 5.05
CA LEU A 327 6.01 12.99 5.16
C LEU A 327 4.94 13.27 4.09
N ASN A 328 5.08 14.36 3.35
CA ASN A 328 4.26 14.68 2.17
C ASN A 328 4.99 14.37 0.86
N CYS A 329 6.25 13.89 0.94
CA CYS A 329 7.04 13.48 -0.22
C CYS A 329 6.94 11.96 -0.36
N GLY A 330 6.53 11.51 -1.52
CA GLY A 330 6.41 10.09 -1.88
C GLY A 330 7.14 9.78 -3.17
N LEU A 331 7.00 8.54 -3.60
CA LEU A 331 7.64 8.01 -4.79
C LEU A 331 6.64 7.20 -5.62
N TYR A 332 6.58 7.49 -6.91
CA TYR A 332 6.11 6.55 -7.91
C TYR A 332 7.32 5.80 -8.45
N VAL A 333 7.23 4.49 -8.50
CA VAL A 333 8.23 3.61 -9.12
C VAL A 333 7.58 2.85 -10.26
N GLN A 334 8.31 2.69 -11.36
CA GLN A 334 7.94 1.83 -12.47
C GLN A 334 9.01 0.78 -12.69
N LEU A 335 8.61 -0.48 -12.61
CA LEU A 335 9.44 -1.62 -12.97
C LEU A 335 9.10 -2.03 -14.40
N THR A 336 10.11 -2.15 -15.26
CA THR A 336 9.96 -2.73 -16.59
C THR A 336 10.49 -4.15 -16.55
N ILE A 337 9.64 -5.11 -16.89
CA ILE A 337 9.94 -6.53 -16.86
C ILE A 337 9.95 -7.03 -18.28
N SER A 338 11.02 -7.72 -18.67
CA SER A 338 11.15 -8.34 -19.99
C SER A 338 11.68 -9.77 -19.86
N ARG A 339 11.45 -10.60 -20.86
CA ARG A 339 12.02 -11.94 -20.85
C ARG A 339 13.53 -11.88 -21.16
N SER A 340 14.31 -12.51 -20.31
CA SER A 340 15.75 -12.73 -20.55
C SER A 340 15.98 -13.67 -21.73
N GLU A 341 17.21 -13.77 -22.22
CA GLU A 341 17.60 -14.73 -23.27
C GLU A 341 17.23 -16.21 -22.96
N ARG A 342 17.08 -16.53 -21.66
CA ARG A 342 16.64 -17.84 -21.18
C ARG A 342 15.12 -17.96 -21.03
N GLY A 343 14.35 -16.96 -21.50
CA GLY A 343 12.90 -16.93 -21.43
C GLY A 343 12.32 -16.57 -20.05
N ARG A 344 13.16 -16.33 -19.04
CA ARG A 344 12.69 -15.96 -17.69
C ARG A 344 12.40 -14.45 -17.61
N PRO A 345 11.27 -14.02 -17.03
CA PRO A 345 11.03 -12.62 -16.72
C PRO A 345 12.05 -12.08 -15.70
N VAL A 346 12.61 -10.91 -16.01
CA VAL A 346 13.55 -10.18 -15.16
C VAL A 346 13.25 -8.68 -15.24
N VAL A 347 13.54 -7.93 -14.20
CA VAL A 347 13.47 -6.47 -14.26
C VAL A 347 14.64 -5.97 -15.11
N THR A 348 14.33 -5.23 -16.15
CA THR A 348 15.32 -4.65 -17.08
C THR A 348 15.54 -3.16 -16.85
N ASP A 349 14.56 -2.46 -16.27
CA ASP A 349 14.67 -1.05 -15.92
C ASP A 349 13.84 -0.74 -14.66
N VAL A 350 14.32 0.19 -13.86
CA VAL A 350 13.60 0.79 -12.73
C VAL A 350 13.58 2.30 -12.94
N GLY A 351 12.41 2.81 -13.28
CA GLY A 351 12.14 4.23 -13.35
C GLY A 351 11.46 4.74 -12.09
N TYR A 352 11.64 6.02 -11.76
CA TYR A 352 10.94 6.64 -10.65
C TYR A 352 10.55 8.09 -10.94
N LEU A 353 9.50 8.55 -10.25
CA LEU A 353 9.05 9.93 -10.26
C LEU A 353 8.73 10.36 -8.83
N PRO A 354 9.35 11.45 -8.33
CA PRO A 354 8.98 12.03 -7.05
C PRO A 354 7.53 12.50 -7.05
N LEU A 355 6.84 12.27 -5.93
CA LEU A 355 5.47 12.72 -5.70
C LEU A 355 5.43 13.68 -4.51
N TYR A 356 4.50 14.62 -4.55
CA TYR A 356 4.20 15.52 -3.45
C TYR A 356 2.70 15.52 -3.14
N CYS A 357 2.33 15.18 -1.91
CA CYS A 357 0.96 15.28 -1.43
C CYS A 357 0.71 16.72 -0.94
N PHE A 358 0.06 17.54 -1.73
CA PHE A 358 -0.25 18.92 -1.39
C PHE A 358 -1.71 19.10 -0.99
N LYS A 359 -2.00 20.26 -0.35
CA LYS A 359 -3.33 20.62 0.11
C LYS A 359 -3.87 21.79 -0.70
N GLN A 360 -4.99 21.57 -1.38
CA GLN A 360 -5.66 22.61 -2.16
C GLN A 360 -7.03 22.93 -1.58
N LYS A 361 -7.35 24.21 -1.44
CA LYS A 361 -8.71 24.65 -1.12
C LYS A 361 -9.56 24.63 -2.39
N ALA A 362 -10.64 23.86 -2.37
CA ALA A 362 -11.57 23.75 -3.48
C ALA A 362 -13.00 23.62 -2.95
N GLY A 363 -13.91 24.55 -3.34
CA GLY A 363 -15.31 24.50 -2.93
C GLY A 363 -15.55 24.57 -1.42
N GLY A 364 -14.68 25.27 -0.67
CA GLY A 364 -14.77 25.38 0.80
C GLY A 364 -14.13 24.22 1.57
N ALA A 365 -13.70 23.15 0.90
CA ALA A 365 -12.99 22.01 1.46
C ALA A 365 -11.48 22.10 1.21
N THR A 366 -10.67 21.37 1.99
CA THR A 366 -9.25 21.18 1.73
C THR A 366 -9.02 19.77 1.17
N VAL A 367 -8.73 19.65 -0.11
CA VAL A 367 -8.43 18.38 -0.77
C VAL A 367 -6.94 18.11 -0.71
N HIS A 368 -6.57 16.89 -0.34
CA HIS A 368 -5.20 16.40 -0.42
C HIS A 368 -5.03 15.72 -1.78
N GLN A 369 -4.05 16.17 -2.56
CA GLN A 369 -3.84 15.67 -3.92
C GLN A 369 -2.39 15.24 -4.11
N ALA A 370 -2.19 14.10 -4.76
CA ALA A 370 -0.86 13.66 -5.19
C ALA A 370 -0.47 14.39 -6.49
N LEU A 371 0.69 14.99 -6.50
CA LEU A 371 1.25 15.73 -7.63
C LEU A 371 2.56 15.09 -8.08
N PRO A 372 2.71 14.69 -9.35
CA PRO A 372 3.99 14.30 -9.92
C PRO A 372 4.93 15.50 -9.98
N CYS A 373 6.16 15.33 -9.48
CA CYS A 373 7.16 16.40 -9.42
C CYS A 373 8.14 16.26 -10.58
N TYR A 374 7.70 16.66 -11.77
CA TYR A 374 8.54 16.69 -12.97
C TYR A 374 9.65 17.75 -12.88
N GLN A 375 10.67 17.66 -13.70
CA GLN A 375 11.69 18.70 -13.81
C GLN A 375 11.09 19.97 -14.39
N ASP A 376 10.25 19.85 -15.41
CA ASP A 376 9.45 20.95 -15.97
C ASP A 376 8.00 20.86 -15.46
N MET A 377 7.62 21.79 -14.60
CA MET A 377 6.28 21.94 -14.05
C MET A 377 5.45 23.01 -14.79
N SER A 378 5.90 23.48 -15.96
CA SER A 378 5.22 24.54 -16.71
C SER A 378 3.80 24.18 -17.11
N GLY A 379 3.52 22.91 -17.38
CA GLY A 379 2.17 22.40 -17.66
C GLY A 379 1.17 22.60 -16.52
N TYR A 380 1.63 22.78 -15.29
CA TYR A 380 0.79 23.08 -14.12
C TYR A 380 0.66 24.59 -13.83
N ALA A 381 1.36 25.44 -14.58
CA ALA A 381 1.28 26.89 -14.41
C ALA A 381 -0.15 27.39 -14.72
N GLY A 382 -0.74 28.12 -13.77
CA GLY A 382 -2.15 28.57 -13.85
C GLY A 382 -3.19 27.61 -13.25
N ALA A 383 -2.89 26.31 -13.15
CA ALA A 383 -3.71 25.34 -12.42
C ALA A 383 -3.35 25.25 -10.94
N LEU A 384 -2.05 25.40 -10.62
CA LEU A 384 -1.51 25.38 -9.26
C LEU A 384 -0.90 26.74 -8.91
N ASN A 385 -0.94 27.09 -7.62
CA ASN A 385 -0.31 28.31 -7.15
C ASN A 385 1.23 28.15 -7.09
N ARG A 386 1.94 29.28 -7.05
CA ARG A 386 3.41 29.32 -7.05
C ARG A 386 4.02 28.54 -5.87
N ASP A 387 3.40 28.62 -4.69
CA ASP A 387 3.95 27.97 -3.49
C ASP A 387 3.89 26.45 -3.63
N THR A 388 2.80 25.91 -4.16
CA THR A 388 2.67 24.47 -4.46
C THR A 388 3.74 23.99 -5.44
N LEU A 389 4.02 24.78 -6.50
CA LEU A 389 5.06 24.44 -7.47
C LEU A 389 6.46 24.47 -6.86
N LEU A 390 6.74 25.44 -5.98
CA LEU A 390 8.00 25.51 -5.24
C LEU A 390 8.17 24.33 -4.28
N GLU A 391 7.11 23.94 -3.57
CA GLU A 391 7.15 22.77 -2.70
C GLU A 391 7.34 21.46 -3.50
N ALA A 392 6.72 21.34 -4.67
CA ALA A 392 6.92 20.19 -5.56
C ALA A 392 8.39 20.12 -6.05
N ALA A 393 9.00 21.24 -6.39
CA ALA A 393 10.43 21.30 -6.76
C ALA A 393 11.32 20.84 -5.58
N LYS A 394 11.06 21.32 -4.36
CA LYS A 394 11.79 20.90 -3.16
C LYS A 394 11.58 19.40 -2.88
N ALA A 395 10.35 18.87 -3.07
CA ALA A 395 10.06 17.46 -2.90
C ALA A 395 10.89 16.62 -3.89
N ARG A 396 10.99 17.08 -5.16
CA ARG A 396 11.84 16.44 -6.16
C ARG A 396 13.31 16.41 -5.71
N GLU A 397 13.85 17.53 -5.24
CA GLU A 397 15.23 17.61 -4.75
C GLU A 397 15.49 16.67 -3.58
N LEU A 398 14.57 16.64 -2.59
CA LEU A 398 14.66 15.74 -1.43
C LEU A 398 14.69 14.28 -1.88
N VAL A 399 13.72 13.86 -2.69
CA VAL A 399 13.59 12.46 -3.13
C VAL A 399 14.80 12.03 -3.95
N ILE A 400 15.26 12.84 -4.92
CA ILE A 400 16.46 12.56 -5.70
C ILE A 400 17.71 12.49 -4.79
N GLY A 401 17.79 13.36 -3.79
CA GLY A 401 18.88 13.34 -2.79
C GLY A 401 18.92 12.05 -1.99
N VAL A 402 17.76 11.50 -1.59
CA VAL A 402 17.66 10.24 -0.86
C VAL A 402 18.00 9.03 -1.75
N LEU A 403 17.48 9.00 -2.98
CA LEU A 403 17.68 7.86 -3.88
C LEU A 403 19.10 7.79 -4.45
N GLY A 404 19.77 8.93 -4.60
CA GLY A 404 21.03 9.02 -5.34
C GLY A 404 20.83 8.82 -6.85
N ARG A 405 21.92 8.87 -7.63
CA ARG A 405 21.84 8.87 -9.11
C ARG A 405 22.08 7.52 -9.78
N GLN A 406 22.32 6.45 -9.02
CA GLN A 406 22.89 5.20 -9.59
C GLN A 406 21.95 3.99 -9.62
N SER A 407 20.82 4.03 -8.92
CA SER A 407 20.01 2.80 -8.71
C SER A 407 18.79 2.72 -9.60
N ALA A 408 18.29 3.83 -10.11
CA ALA A 408 17.08 3.92 -10.93
C ALA A 408 17.08 5.20 -11.76
N ARG A 409 16.30 5.23 -12.84
CA ARG A 409 16.17 6.35 -13.76
C ARG A 409 15.02 7.27 -13.35
N VAL A 410 15.26 8.59 -13.37
CA VAL A 410 14.16 9.56 -13.20
C VAL A 410 13.27 9.54 -14.44
N LEU A 411 11.96 9.45 -14.23
CA LEU A 411 10.95 9.55 -15.28
C LEU A 411 10.55 11.02 -15.41
N ASP A 412 10.88 11.62 -16.55
CA ASP A 412 10.46 12.98 -16.90
C ASP A 412 9.61 12.92 -18.19
N GLU A 413 8.67 13.84 -18.37
CA GLU A 413 7.76 13.86 -19.54
C GLU A 413 8.48 13.90 -20.91
N SER A 414 9.76 14.28 -20.93
CA SER A 414 10.56 14.42 -22.16
C SER A 414 11.18 13.11 -22.67
N GLY A 415 10.79 11.96 -22.14
CA GLY A 415 11.33 10.64 -22.51
C GLY A 415 10.22 9.62 -22.75
N GLY A 416 9.31 9.89 -23.71
CA GLY A 416 8.36 8.89 -24.23
C GLY A 416 8.99 8.02 -25.29
#